data_3def19f580817fe29d94ff6d7b0ccf23
#
_entry.id   3def19f580817fe29d94ff6d7b0ccf23
#
_cell.length_a   1.000
_cell.length_b   1.000
_cell.length_c   1.000
_cell.angle_alpha   90.00
_cell.angle_beta   90.00
_cell.angle_gamma   90.00
#
_symmetry.space_group_name_H-M   'P 1'
#
loop_
_entity.id
_entity.type
_entity.pdbx_description
1 polymer ?
#
loop_
_entity_poly.entity_id
_entity_poly.type
_entity_poly.pdbx_seq_one_letter_code
_entity_poly.pdbx_strand_id
1 'polypeptide(L)'
;KRVAELVKAGVDVIVVDSAHGHTKSVIEAVRYIKQTYSVEVIAGNIATAEGAEALIEAGADALRVGMGPGAICTTRIVSGMGVPQLTAIIDTSTVGRKHGVPVIADGGINYSGDITKALAAGASTVMMGRLFAATLESPGSTVEIARENVPSRFKSIVSDAATYIFKTYRGMGSLGAMQKGKAISSEDEFHGKNFNMKGVL
;
A
#
# COMPACT_ATOMS: atom_id res chain seq x y z
N LYS A 1 10.21 -18.68 8.68
CA LYS A 1 9.56 -18.73 10.02
C LYS A 1 8.17 -18.07 10.01
N ARG A 2 8.05 -16.75 9.70
CA ARG A 2 6.76 -16.02 9.79
C ARG A 2 5.63 -16.65 8.98
N VAL A 3 5.88 -16.97 7.71
CA VAL A 3 4.89 -17.61 6.82
C VAL A 3 4.42 -18.95 7.39
N ALA A 4 5.33 -19.78 7.90
CA ALA A 4 4.98 -21.07 8.50
C ALA A 4 3.97 -20.92 9.67
N GLU A 5 4.18 -19.95 10.55
CA GLU A 5 3.28 -19.69 11.67
C GLU A 5 1.93 -19.13 11.21
N LEU A 6 1.91 -18.28 10.19
CA LEU A 6 0.67 -17.74 9.60
C LEU A 6 -0.15 -18.87 8.95
N VAL A 7 0.49 -19.71 8.15
CA VAL A 7 -0.17 -20.87 7.53
C VAL A 7 -0.70 -21.84 8.59
N LYS A 8 0.08 -22.11 9.63
CA LYS A 8 -0.37 -22.94 10.77
C LYS A 8 -1.56 -22.32 11.51
N ALA A 9 -1.64 -20.99 11.56
CA ALA A 9 -2.77 -20.27 12.14
C ALA A 9 -4.02 -20.24 11.22
N GLY A 10 -3.94 -20.79 10.01
CA GLY A 10 -5.06 -20.94 9.09
C GLY A 10 -5.34 -19.70 8.24
N VAL A 11 -4.32 -18.95 7.82
CA VAL A 11 -4.54 -17.84 6.86
C VAL A 11 -4.89 -18.39 5.48
N ASP A 12 -5.79 -17.71 4.80
CA ASP A 12 -6.19 -18.06 3.44
C ASP A 12 -5.23 -17.47 2.38
N VAL A 13 -4.63 -16.31 2.67
CA VAL A 13 -3.79 -15.56 1.72
C VAL A 13 -2.57 -14.98 2.42
N ILE A 14 -1.42 -15.08 1.77
CA ILE A 14 -0.19 -14.36 2.15
C ILE A 14 0.02 -13.17 1.22
N VAL A 15 0.28 -11.99 1.78
CA VAL A 15 0.67 -10.81 1.00
C VAL A 15 2.17 -10.60 1.14
N VAL A 16 2.90 -10.71 0.03
CA VAL A 16 4.31 -10.31 -0.06
C VAL A 16 4.36 -8.84 -0.43
N ASP A 17 4.49 -7.98 0.59
CA ASP A 17 4.40 -6.53 0.49
C ASP A 17 5.77 -5.87 0.49
N SER A 18 6.09 -5.14 -0.57
CA SER A 18 7.33 -4.39 -0.73
C SER A 18 7.09 -3.07 -1.45
N ALA A 19 7.88 -2.06 -1.11
CA ALA A 19 7.87 -0.79 -1.84
C ALA A 19 8.26 -0.95 -3.32
N HIS A 20 9.03 -2.00 -3.66
CA HIS A 20 9.39 -2.38 -5.02
C HIS A 20 9.34 -3.91 -5.18
N GLY A 21 8.23 -4.42 -5.70
CA GLY A 21 7.98 -5.85 -5.86
C GLY A 21 8.83 -6.52 -6.94
N HIS A 22 9.26 -5.79 -7.97
CA HIS A 22 10.10 -6.31 -9.04
C HIS A 22 11.57 -6.34 -8.61
N THR A 23 11.87 -7.12 -7.57
CA THR A 23 13.22 -7.36 -7.07
C THR A 23 13.46 -8.85 -6.89
N LYS A 24 14.72 -9.27 -7.01
CA LYS A 24 15.13 -10.67 -6.87
C LYS A 24 14.61 -11.29 -5.57
N SER A 25 14.76 -10.58 -4.46
CA SER A 25 14.34 -11.08 -3.14
C SER A 25 12.82 -11.30 -3.02
N VAL A 26 12.01 -10.42 -3.62
CA VAL A 26 10.54 -10.57 -3.63
C VAL A 26 10.13 -11.75 -4.52
N ILE A 27 10.69 -11.84 -5.71
CA ILE A 27 10.42 -12.94 -6.66
C ILE A 27 10.80 -14.30 -6.04
N GLU A 28 11.96 -14.39 -5.40
CA GLU A 28 12.40 -15.59 -4.70
C GLU A 28 11.52 -15.94 -3.51
N ALA A 29 11.04 -14.93 -2.76
CA ALA A 29 10.11 -15.13 -1.65
C ALA A 29 8.76 -15.68 -2.12
N VAL A 30 8.18 -15.13 -3.19
CA VAL A 30 6.94 -15.64 -3.80
C VAL A 30 7.12 -17.10 -4.23
N ARG A 31 8.18 -17.38 -5.00
CA ARG A 31 8.48 -18.74 -5.47
C ARG A 31 8.64 -19.72 -4.30
N TYR A 32 9.38 -19.36 -3.28
CA TYR A 32 9.56 -20.19 -2.09
C TYR A 32 8.23 -20.47 -1.38
N ILE A 33 7.38 -19.47 -1.21
CA ILE A 33 6.08 -19.65 -0.53
C ILE A 33 5.20 -20.62 -1.33
N LYS A 34 5.06 -20.41 -2.63
CA LYS A 34 4.24 -21.27 -3.51
C LYS A 34 4.75 -22.69 -3.64
N GLN A 35 6.07 -22.89 -3.58
CA GLN A 35 6.67 -24.24 -3.58
C GLN A 35 6.53 -24.97 -2.25
N THR A 36 6.44 -24.22 -1.14
CA THR A 36 6.48 -24.80 0.22
C THR A 36 5.11 -24.96 0.85
N TYR A 37 4.15 -24.08 0.51
CA TYR A 37 2.84 -24.03 1.16
C TYR A 37 1.71 -24.00 0.15
N SER A 38 0.60 -24.64 0.49
CA SER A 38 -0.65 -24.56 -0.26
C SER A 38 -1.47 -23.37 0.23
N VAL A 39 -1.04 -22.14 -0.14
CA VAL A 39 -1.68 -20.87 0.23
C VAL A 39 -1.62 -19.92 -0.95
N GLU A 40 -2.66 -19.08 -1.09
CA GLU A 40 -2.67 -18.03 -2.12
C GLU A 40 -1.68 -16.92 -1.79
N VAL A 41 -1.04 -16.35 -2.82
CA VAL A 41 -0.03 -15.30 -2.65
C VAL A 41 -0.37 -14.08 -3.50
N ILE A 42 -0.58 -12.95 -2.83
CA ILE A 42 -0.62 -11.63 -3.44
C ILE A 42 0.78 -11.03 -3.38
N ALA A 43 1.31 -10.56 -4.50
CA ALA A 43 2.65 -9.99 -4.55
C ALA A 43 2.65 -8.56 -5.11
N GLY A 44 3.51 -7.70 -4.57
CA GLY A 44 3.71 -6.31 -5.02
C GLY A 44 4.58 -5.48 -4.08
N ASN A 45 4.65 -4.15 -4.28
CA ASN A 45 3.97 -3.43 -5.35
C ASN A 45 4.81 -3.38 -6.61
N ILE A 46 4.14 -3.42 -7.72
CA ILE A 46 4.72 -3.27 -9.06
C ILE A 46 4.02 -2.14 -9.83
N ALA A 47 4.60 -1.73 -10.95
CA ALA A 47 4.03 -0.68 -11.78
C ALA A 47 4.28 -0.89 -13.29
N THR A 48 4.85 -2.03 -13.69
CA THR A 48 5.23 -2.32 -15.09
C THR A 48 4.80 -3.72 -15.51
N ALA A 49 4.67 -3.92 -16.83
CA ALA A 49 4.34 -5.20 -17.42
C ALA A 49 5.39 -6.28 -17.08
N GLU A 50 6.68 -5.92 -17.12
CA GLU A 50 7.79 -6.84 -16.81
C GLU A 50 7.75 -7.29 -15.35
N GLY A 51 7.38 -6.36 -14.42
CA GLY A 51 7.18 -6.71 -13.02
C GLY A 51 6.01 -7.67 -12.82
N ALA A 52 4.93 -7.51 -13.59
CA ALA A 52 3.79 -8.42 -13.58
C ALA A 52 4.18 -9.81 -14.07
N GLU A 53 4.84 -9.92 -15.22
CA GLU A 53 5.32 -11.20 -15.75
C GLU A 53 6.21 -11.92 -14.73
N ALA A 54 7.20 -11.22 -14.16
CA ALA A 54 8.16 -11.82 -13.23
C ALA A 54 7.49 -12.38 -11.95
N LEU A 55 6.47 -11.70 -11.42
CA LEU A 55 5.74 -12.18 -10.25
C LEU A 55 4.77 -13.32 -10.58
N ILE A 56 4.13 -13.29 -11.74
CA ILE A 56 3.29 -14.39 -12.24
C ILE A 56 4.12 -15.64 -12.47
N GLU A 57 5.28 -15.53 -13.12
CA GLU A 57 6.22 -16.65 -13.32
C GLU A 57 6.73 -17.22 -11.98
N ALA A 58 6.82 -16.39 -10.95
CA ALA A 58 7.14 -16.84 -9.61
C ALA A 58 5.99 -17.56 -8.90
N GLY A 59 4.76 -17.50 -9.45
CA GLY A 59 3.57 -18.17 -8.93
C GLY A 59 2.63 -17.27 -8.14
N ALA A 60 2.71 -15.94 -8.28
CA ALA A 60 1.75 -15.05 -7.63
C ALA A 60 0.33 -15.26 -8.17
N ASP A 61 -0.64 -15.38 -7.26
CA ASP A 61 -2.07 -15.58 -7.58
C ASP A 61 -2.80 -14.26 -7.80
N ALA A 62 -2.25 -13.15 -7.28
CA ALA A 62 -2.72 -11.80 -7.55
C ALA A 62 -1.57 -10.78 -7.48
N LEU A 63 -1.72 -9.67 -8.21
CA LEU A 63 -0.74 -8.60 -8.30
C LEU A 63 -1.24 -7.35 -7.60
N ARG A 64 -0.40 -6.75 -6.75
CA ARG A 64 -0.68 -5.46 -6.14
C ARG A 64 0.11 -4.36 -6.86
N VAL A 65 -0.63 -3.39 -7.41
CA VAL A 65 -0.13 -2.42 -8.38
C VAL A 65 -0.24 -1.00 -7.87
N GLY A 66 0.89 -0.30 -7.88
CA GLY A 66 1.00 1.09 -7.49
C GLY A 66 2.32 1.40 -6.81
N MET A 67 3.06 2.36 -7.35
CA MET A 67 4.33 2.82 -6.79
C MET A 67 4.23 4.29 -6.43
N GLY A 68 4.06 4.56 -5.14
CA GLY A 68 3.99 5.90 -4.58
C GLY A 68 2.68 6.70 -4.78
N PRO A 69 1.52 6.14 -5.21
CA PRO A 69 0.29 6.92 -5.39
C PRO A 69 -0.47 7.18 -4.08
N GLY A 70 -0.13 6.52 -3.00
CA GLY A 70 -0.83 6.64 -1.71
C GLY A 70 -0.79 8.07 -1.16
N ALA A 71 -1.88 8.53 -0.56
CA ALA A 71 -2.03 9.90 -0.04
C ALA A 71 -0.99 10.30 1.01
N ILE A 72 -0.41 9.33 1.70
CA ILE A 72 0.62 9.51 2.73
C ILE A 72 2.01 9.06 2.26
N CYS A 73 2.14 8.64 1.00
CA CYS A 73 3.40 8.15 0.45
C CYS A 73 4.27 9.32 0.00
N THR A 74 5.51 9.35 0.46
CA THR A 74 6.51 10.37 0.10
C THR A 74 7.49 9.89 -0.96
N THR A 75 7.40 8.66 -1.44
CA THR A 75 8.35 8.06 -2.40
C THR A 75 8.53 8.93 -3.63
N ARG A 76 7.45 9.37 -4.26
CA ARG A 76 7.52 10.21 -5.48
C ARG A 76 8.17 11.56 -5.23
N ILE A 77 7.92 12.15 -4.06
CA ILE A 77 8.43 13.48 -3.69
C ILE A 77 9.92 13.40 -3.34
N VAL A 78 10.31 12.38 -2.57
CA VAL A 78 11.68 12.25 -2.05
C VAL A 78 12.62 11.61 -3.06
N SER A 79 12.20 10.54 -3.74
CA SER A 79 13.06 9.77 -4.66
C SER A 79 12.81 10.06 -6.14
N GLY A 80 11.71 10.74 -6.48
CA GLY A 80 11.27 10.92 -7.86
C GLY A 80 10.75 9.63 -8.52
N MET A 81 10.71 8.52 -7.79
CA MET A 81 10.30 7.21 -8.32
C MET A 81 8.78 7.08 -8.35
N GLY A 82 8.25 6.64 -9.47
CA GLY A 82 6.82 6.37 -9.62
C GLY A 82 6.39 6.22 -11.06
N VAL A 83 5.23 5.64 -11.25
CA VAL A 83 4.53 5.53 -12.54
C VAL A 83 3.12 6.10 -12.35
N PRO A 84 2.55 6.83 -13.33
CA PRO A 84 1.16 7.25 -13.26
C PRO A 84 0.25 6.04 -13.01
N GLN A 85 -0.67 6.14 -12.03
CA GLN A 85 -1.37 4.96 -11.52
C GLN A 85 -2.23 4.25 -12.59
N LEU A 86 -2.93 5.01 -13.44
CA LEU A 86 -3.72 4.39 -14.51
C LEU A 86 -2.84 3.68 -15.53
N THR A 87 -1.69 4.23 -15.89
CA THR A 87 -0.71 3.57 -16.76
C THR A 87 -0.26 2.26 -16.15
N ALA A 88 0.15 2.28 -14.87
CA ALA A 88 0.57 1.07 -14.17
C ALA A 88 -0.54 -0.01 -14.15
N ILE A 89 -1.79 0.38 -13.91
CA ILE A 89 -2.93 -0.55 -13.92
C ILE A 89 -3.15 -1.14 -15.32
N ILE A 90 -3.16 -0.32 -16.36
CA ILE A 90 -3.40 -0.77 -17.75
C ILE A 90 -2.30 -1.77 -18.17
N ASP A 91 -1.04 -1.43 -17.96
CA ASP A 91 0.09 -2.26 -18.35
C ASP A 91 0.07 -3.60 -17.61
N THR A 92 -0.05 -3.57 -16.30
CA THR A 92 -0.04 -4.79 -15.48
C THR A 92 -1.30 -5.65 -15.65
N SER A 93 -2.49 -5.04 -15.81
CA SER A 93 -3.73 -5.77 -16.04
C SER A 93 -3.78 -6.41 -17.42
N THR A 94 -3.08 -5.84 -18.40
CA THR A 94 -2.94 -6.45 -19.73
C THR A 94 -2.19 -7.78 -19.64
N VAL A 95 -1.14 -7.82 -18.84
CA VAL A 95 -0.40 -9.05 -18.52
C VAL A 95 -1.25 -10.00 -17.67
N GLY A 96 -1.82 -9.49 -16.57
CA GLY A 96 -2.64 -10.29 -15.66
C GLY A 96 -3.77 -11.03 -16.37
N ARG A 97 -4.47 -10.36 -17.29
CA ARG A 97 -5.55 -10.98 -18.08
C ARG A 97 -5.09 -12.15 -18.96
N LYS A 98 -3.88 -12.07 -19.54
CA LYS A 98 -3.32 -13.18 -20.36
C LYS A 98 -3.09 -14.44 -19.54
N HIS A 99 -2.76 -14.27 -18.25
CA HIS A 99 -2.44 -15.36 -17.35
C HIS A 99 -3.60 -15.72 -16.38
N GLY A 100 -4.72 -15.01 -16.44
CA GLY A 100 -5.84 -15.20 -15.51
C GLY A 100 -5.56 -14.72 -14.09
N VAL A 101 -4.57 -13.83 -13.88
CA VAL A 101 -4.13 -13.31 -12.58
C VAL A 101 -4.74 -11.93 -12.33
N PRO A 102 -5.55 -11.76 -11.27
CA PRO A 102 -6.21 -10.49 -10.97
C PRO A 102 -5.23 -9.42 -10.48
N VAL A 103 -5.60 -8.15 -10.74
CA VAL A 103 -4.85 -6.96 -10.35
C VAL A 103 -5.60 -6.18 -9.28
N ILE A 104 -4.90 -5.82 -8.22
CA ILE A 104 -5.35 -4.94 -7.13
C ILE A 104 -4.73 -3.57 -7.35
N ALA A 105 -5.54 -2.56 -7.67
CA ALA A 105 -5.06 -1.18 -7.79
C ALA A 105 -4.89 -0.55 -6.41
N ASP A 106 -3.63 -0.33 -6.00
CA ASP A 106 -3.29 0.16 -4.67
C ASP A 106 -2.82 1.60 -4.68
N GLY A 107 -3.56 2.45 -3.97
CA GLY A 107 -3.26 3.85 -3.77
C GLY A 107 -3.82 4.78 -4.85
N GLY A 108 -3.84 6.10 -4.52
CA GLY A 108 -4.39 7.12 -5.40
C GLY A 108 -5.92 7.22 -5.40
N ILE A 109 -6.60 6.41 -4.63
CA ILE A 109 -8.07 6.41 -4.51
C ILE A 109 -8.48 7.44 -3.44
N ASN A 110 -8.96 8.59 -3.88
CA ASN A 110 -9.41 9.68 -3.02
C ASN A 110 -10.93 9.89 -3.06
N TYR A 111 -11.56 9.55 -4.17
CA TYR A 111 -12.99 9.71 -4.44
C TYR A 111 -13.56 8.44 -5.06
N SER A 112 -14.88 8.26 -5.00
CA SER A 112 -15.57 7.12 -5.62
C SER A 112 -15.29 6.98 -7.13
N GLY A 113 -15.17 8.09 -7.84
CA GLY A 113 -14.80 8.10 -9.25
C GLY A 113 -13.42 7.51 -9.56
N ASP A 114 -12.49 7.54 -8.60
CA ASP A 114 -11.18 6.91 -8.77
C ASP A 114 -11.27 5.38 -8.74
N ILE A 115 -12.20 4.83 -7.95
CA ILE A 115 -12.52 3.39 -7.95
C ILE A 115 -12.99 2.98 -9.37
N THR A 116 -13.98 3.70 -9.91
CA THR A 116 -14.50 3.42 -11.23
C THR A 116 -13.44 3.47 -12.33
N LYS A 117 -12.55 4.48 -12.28
CA LYS A 117 -11.42 4.61 -13.22
C LYS A 117 -10.45 3.44 -13.11
N ALA A 118 -10.11 3.02 -11.88
CA ALA A 118 -9.20 1.90 -11.67
C ALA A 118 -9.77 0.58 -12.22
N LEU A 119 -11.05 0.32 -11.94
CA LEU A 119 -11.76 -0.87 -12.47
C LEU A 119 -11.87 -0.82 -13.98
N ALA A 120 -12.23 0.33 -14.57
CA ALA A 120 -12.30 0.51 -16.02
C ALA A 120 -10.93 0.36 -16.70
N ALA A 121 -9.83 0.72 -16.01
CA ALA A 121 -8.46 0.51 -16.49
C ALA A 121 -8.01 -0.95 -16.43
N GLY A 122 -8.80 -1.84 -15.83
CA GLY A 122 -8.56 -3.28 -15.81
C GLY A 122 -8.20 -3.88 -14.45
N ALA A 123 -8.23 -3.10 -13.37
CA ALA A 123 -8.10 -3.67 -12.03
C ALA A 123 -9.33 -4.53 -11.69
N SER A 124 -9.12 -5.63 -10.97
CA SER A 124 -10.18 -6.49 -10.46
C SER A 124 -10.76 -5.95 -9.16
N THR A 125 -9.93 -5.27 -8.36
CA THR A 125 -10.30 -4.64 -7.10
C THR A 125 -9.37 -3.46 -6.79
N VAL A 126 -9.69 -2.69 -5.74
CA VAL A 126 -8.91 -1.53 -5.31
C VAL A 126 -8.50 -1.66 -3.85
N MET A 127 -7.33 -1.12 -3.50
CA MET A 127 -6.87 -1.00 -2.13
C MET A 127 -6.85 0.47 -1.72
N MET A 128 -7.50 0.76 -0.58
CA MET A 128 -7.73 2.12 -0.11
C MET A 128 -7.23 2.26 1.33
N GLY A 129 -6.35 3.22 1.57
CA GLY A 129 -5.91 3.54 2.93
C GLY A 129 -6.75 4.66 3.55
N ARG A 130 -6.70 5.85 2.93
CA ARG A 130 -7.29 7.08 3.47
C ARG A 130 -8.80 6.99 3.68
N LEU A 131 -9.55 6.42 2.74
CA LEU A 131 -11.01 6.35 2.84
C LEU A 131 -11.43 5.45 4.01
N PHE A 132 -10.79 4.30 4.18
CA PHE A 132 -11.05 3.44 5.33
C PHE A 132 -10.51 4.01 6.65
N ALA A 133 -9.36 4.69 6.63
CA ALA A 133 -8.83 5.35 7.83
C ALA A 133 -9.79 6.42 8.39
N ALA A 134 -10.65 7.00 7.55
CA ALA A 134 -11.64 8.00 7.95
C ALA A 134 -12.93 7.40 8.54
N THR A 135 -13.13 6.08 8.47
CA THR A 135 -14.33 5.44 9.03
C THR A 135 -14.28 5.40 10.58
N LEU A 136 -15.44 5.31 11.22
CA LEU A 136 -15.51 5.21 12.68
C LEU A 136 -14.87 3.93 13.22
N GLU A 137 -14.99 2.85 12.49
CA GLU A 137 -14.48 1.50 12.85
C GLU A 137 -12.96 1.42 12.80
N SER A 138 -12.30 2.28 12.01
CA SER A 138 -10.84 2.24 11.93
C SER A 138 -10.21 2.65 13.26
N PRO A 139 -9.14 1.98 13.73
CA PRO A 139 -8.45 2.33 14.96
C PRO A 139 -7.79 3.70 14.85
N GLY A 140 -7.56 4.35 15.98
CA GLY A 140 -6.85 5.62 16.09
C GLY A 140 -7.58 6.64 16.94
N SER A 141 -6.83 7.60 17.47
CA SER A 141 -7.39 8.71 18.25
C SER A 141 -8.11 9.69 17.34
N THR A 142 -9.27 10.13 17.77
CA THR A 142 -10.04 11.19 17.13
C THR A 142 -9.72 12.53 17.78
N VAL A 143 -9.72 13.60 16.97
CA VAL A 143 -9.58 14.99 17.41
C VAL A 143 -10.74 15.77 16.83
N GLU A 144 -11.46 16.48 17.68
CA GLU A 144 -12.49 17.42 17.27
C GLU A 144 -11.86 18.77 16.91
N ILE A 145 -12.16 19.28 15.73
CA ILE A 145 -11.60 20.54 15.21
C ILE A 145 -12.76 21.45 14.84
N ALA A 146 -12.75 22.68 15.37
CA ALA A 146 -13.70 23.71 15.01
C ALA A 146 -13.54 24.08 13.52
N ARG A 147 -14.63 24.46 12.87
CA ARG A 147 -14.69 24.75 11.42
C ARG A 147 -13.63 25.74 10.96
N GLU A 148 -13.41 26.80 11.72
CA GLU A 148 -12.41 27.83 11.41
C GLU A 148 -10.98 27.29 11.38
N ASN A 149 -10.70 26.24 12.15
CA ASN A 149 -9.38 25.61 12.28
C ASN A 149 -9.16 24.43 11.32
N VAL A 150 -10.19 24.09 10.50
CA VAL A 150 -10.05 23.04 9.49
C VAL A 150 -8.99 23.43 8.45
N PRO A 151 -7.96 22.57 8.22
CA PRO A 151 -6.92 22.86 7.24
C PRO A 151 -7.50 23.12 5.84
N SER A 152 -6.94 24.09 5.13
CA SER A 152 -7.46 24.58 3.84
C SER A 152 -7.70 23.47 2.81
N ARG A 153 -6.87 22.43 2.81
CA ARG A 153 -7.00 21.25 1.91
C ARG A 153 -8.28 20.44 2.12
N PHE A 154 -8.95 20.60 3.25
CA PHE A 154 -10.20 19.89 3.57
C PHE A 154 -11.43 20.80 3.50
N LYS A 155 -11.26 22.11 3.33
CA LYS A 155 -12.39 23.06 3.34
C LYS A 155 -13.44 22.78 2.27
N SER A 156 -13.04 22.21 1.12
CA SER A 156 -13.95 21.88 0.03
C SER A 156 -14.84 20.66 0.29
N ILE A 157 -14.51 19.84 1.29
CA ILE A 157 -15.24 18.61 1.61
C ILE A 157 -15.99 18.67 2.94
N VAL A 158 -15.85 19.77 3.67
CA VAL A 158 -16.59 20.00 4.93
C VAL A 158 -17.89 20.75 4.67
N SER A 159 -18.94 20.36 5.35
CA SER A 159 -20.27 20.99 5.32
C SER A 159 -20.33 22.21 6.26
N ASP A 160 -21.54 22.63 6.65
CA ASP A 160 -21.75 23.77 7.54
C ASP A 160 -21.77 23.41 9.04
N ALA A 161 -21.29 22.23 9.43
CA ALA A 161 -21.18 21.85 10.82
C ALA A 161 -20.21 22.77 11.59
N ALA A 162 -20.46 22.98 12.89
CA ALA A 162 -19.60 23.80 13.74
C ALA A 162 -18.24 23.13 14.03
N THR A 163 -18.23 21.80 14.11
CA THR A 163 -17.04 21.01 14.41
C THR A 163 -16.96 19.78 13.51
N TYR A 164 -15.77 19.25 13.37
CA TYR A 164 -15.45 18.05 12.57
C TYR A 164 -14.53 17.12 13.33
N ILE A 165 -14.74 15.82 13.18
CA ILE A 165 -13.89 14.79 13.77
C ILE A 165 -12.78 14.42 12.75
N PHE A 166 -11.54 14.51 13.19
CA PHE A 166 -10.35 14.12 12.42
C PHE A 166 -9.65 12.93 13.08
N LYS A 167 -9.04 12.10 12.27
CA LYS A 167 -8.12 11.04 12.70
C LYS A 167 -6.72 11.26 12.17
N THR A 168 -5.72 10.93 12.96
CA THR A 168 -4.34 10.90 12.48
C THR A 168 -4.13 9.67 11.61
N TYR A 169 -3.76 9.90 10.35
CA TYR A 169 -3.40 8.86 9.40
C TYR A 169 -1.98 9.08 8.90
N ARG A 170 -1.12 8.06 9.03
CA ARG A 170 0.30 8.15 8.70
C ARG A 170 0.78 6.92 7.95
N GLY A 171 1.82 7.10 7.10
CA GLY A 171 2.49 6.00 6.42
C GLY A 171 3.45 5.24 7.33
N MET A 172 3.69 3.98 7.01
CA MET A 172 4.65 3.13 7.72
C MET A 172 6.09 3.66 7.65
N GLY A 173 6.45 4.37 6.58
CA GLY A 173 7.75 5.03 6.43
C GLY A 173 7.87 6.39 7.12
N SER A 174 6.83 6.88 7.83
CA SER A 174 6.89 8.15 8.56
C SER A 174 7.77 8.03 9.80
N LEU A 175 8.42 9.15 10.19
CA LEU A 175 9.25 9.20 11.40
C LEU A 175 8.51 8.71 12.65
N GLY A 176 7.25 9.11 12.81
CA GLY A 176 6.44 8.67 13.95
C GLY A 176 6.11 7.18 13.93
N ALA A 177 5.95 6.56 12.75
CA ALA A 177 5.77 5.11 12.66
C ALA A 177 7.07 4.37 12.98
N MET A 178 8.21 4.85 12.45
CA MET A 178 9.52 4.26 12.72
C MET A 178 9.94 4.38 14.20
N GLN A 179 9.66 5.51 14.83
CA GLN A 179 9.93 5.70 16.27
C GLN A 179 9.10 4.75 17.12
N LYS A 180 7.81 4.58 16.80
CA LYS A 180 6.93 3.67 17.51
C LYS A 180 7.31 2.20 17.26
N GLY A 181 7.76 1.85 16.08
CA GLY A 181 8.30 0.53 15.75
C GLY A 181 9.55 0.21 16.57
N LYS A 182 10.48 1.16 16.73
CA LYS A 182 11.67 1.02 17.58
C LYS A 182 11.34 0.84 19.06
N ALA A 183 10.29 1.51 19.55
CA ALA A 183 9.84 1.36 20.93
C ALA A 183 9.19 -0.02 21.21
N ILE A 184 8.66 -0.68 20.18
CA ILE A 184 8.03 -2.01 20.29
C ILE A 184 9.08 -3.12 20.06
N SER A 185 10.03 -2.91 19.17
CA SER A 185 11.21 -3.77 18.98
C SER A 185 12.30 -3.39 19.98
N SER A 186 12.01 -3.54 21.28
CA SER A 186 13.05 -3.51 22.27
C SER A 186 14.04 -4.63 21.93
N GLU A 187 15.26 -4.25 21.62
CA GLU A 187 16.50 -4.97 21.75
C GLU A 187 17.16 -5.64 20.55
N ASP A 188 16.52 -6.01 19.45
CA ASP A 188 17.29 -6.67 18.38
C ASP A 188 17.01 -6.15 16.96
N GLU A 189 18.08 -5.56 16.38
CA GLU A 189 18.40 -5.53 14.96
C GLU A 189 17.53 -4.70 14.00
N PHE A 190 17.47 -3.38 14.21
CA PHE A 190 17.44 -2.48 13.09
C PHE A 190 18.61 -1.48 13.18
N HIS A 191 19.81 -1.93 12.88
CA HIS A 191 20.96 -1.06 12.62
C HIS A 191 20.80 -0.34 11.27
N GLY A 192 19.79 0.47 11.16
CA GLY A 192 19.72 1.55 10.19
C GLY A 192 20.62 2.68 10.70
N LYS A 193 21.89 2.65 10.30
CA LYS A 193 22.81 3.76 10.53
C LYS A 193 22.19 5.06 10.05
N ASN A 194 21.97 5.98 10.99
CA ASN A 194 21.87 7.44 10.83
C ASN A 194 21.35 7.97 9.48
N PHE A 195 20.06 7.82 9.22
CA PHE A 195 19.40 8.74 8.31
C PHE A 195 19.04 10.01 9.10
N ASN A 196 19.89 11.00 9.00
CA ASN A 196 19.64 12.32 9.57
C ASN A 196 18.65 13.06 8.66
N MET A 197 17.35 12.90 8.93
CA MET A 197 16.29 13.62 8.23
C MET A 197 16.00 14.99 8.87
N LYS A 198 17.02 15.72 9.31
CA LYS A 198 16.90 17.15 9.56
C LYS A 198 16.91 17.86 8.21
N GLY A 199 15.75 18.17 7.69
CA GLY A 199 15.62 19.03 6.52
C GLY A 199 14.60 18.65 5.46
N VAL A 200 13.68 17.74 5.72
CA VAL A 200 12.54 17.49 4.83
C VAL A 200 11.24 17.81 5.57
N LEU A 201 10.87 19.08 5.53
CA LEU A 201 9.53 19.58 5.78
C LEU A 201 8.97 20.09 4.47
#